data_dde6cf5edca3f1b557b32d670452761e
#
_entry.id   dde6cf5edca3f1b557b32d670452761e
#
_cell.length_a   1.000
_cell.length_b   1.000
_cell.length_c   1.000
_cell.angle_alpha   90.00
_cell.angle_beta   90.00
_cell.angle_gamma   90.00
#
_symmetry.space_group_name_H-M   'P 1'
#
loop_
_entity.id
_entity.type
_entity.pdbx_description
1 polymer ?
#
loop_
_entity_poly.entity_id
_entity_poly.type
_entity_poly.pdbx_seq_one_letter_code
_entity_poly.pdbx_strand_id
1 'polypeptide(L)'
;MSKDGYFYVSLNSRGTPTLKGAEWRKCIYKQVGRLNTRDQAMGMKKLLEQRKYLDASRAAAWGWSGGGSTTLHLLFQYPDLFQTGIAIAAVGNQLFYDNIYQERYMGLPQENRDDFVKGSPITYAKNLKGNLLYVHGTGDDNVHYSNAEALVNELVKNGKLFQFMAYPNRSHGLSEGAGTFQHLSKMYTAFLKEKCPPGAK
;
A
#
# COMPACT_ATOMS: atom_id res chain seq x y z
N MET A 1 -11.97 -11.09 9.76
CA MET A 1 -11.76 -9.72 10.28
C MET A 1 -13.02 -9.11 10.88
N SER A 2 -14.18 -9.06 10.20
CA SER A 2 -15.41 -8.51 10.82
C SER A 2 -15.84 -9.26 12.09
N LYS A 3 -15.71 -10.59 12.11
CA LYS A 3 -15.95 -11.42 13.31
C LYS A 3 -14.95 -11.16 14.44
N ASP A 4 -13.82 -10.55 14.16
CA ASP A 4 -12.78 -10.19 15.13
C ASP A 4 -12.94 -8.76 15.66
N GLY A 5 -14.02 -8.05 15.33
CA GLY A 5 -14.29 -6.69 15.82
C GLY A 5 -13.67 -5.57 14.96
N TYR A 6 -13.37 -5.83 13.70
CA TYR A 6 -12.91 -4.80 12.75
C TYR A 6 -14.03 -4.39 11.80
N PHE A 7 -14.08 -3.11 11.48
CA PHE A 7 -14.80 -2.61 10.31
C PHE A 7 -13.87 -2.66 9.09
N TYR A 8 -14.26 -3.42 8.08
CA TYR A 8 -13.58 -3.45 6.80
C TYR A 8 -14.18 -2.39 5.88
N VAL A 9 -13.34 -1.50 5.36
CA VAL A 9 -13.74 -0.40 4.49
C VAL A 9 -13.05 -0.55 3.14
N SER A 10 -13.82 -0.50 2.05
CA SER A 10 -13.33 -0.42 0.68
C SER A 10 -13.85 0.83 0.03
N LEU A 11 -12.95 1.65 -0.51
CA LEU A 11 -13.28 2.91 -1.16
C LEU A 11 -12.83 2.88 -2.63
N ASN A 12 -13.73 3.27 -3.53
CA ASN A 12 -13.40 3.47 -4.94
C ASN A 12 -12.84 4.88 -5.14
N SER A 13 -11.55 4.97 -5.37
CA SER A 13 -10.89 6.23 -5.76
C SER A 13 -11.05 6.53 -7.25
N ARG A 14 -10.79 7.76 -7.66
CA ARG A 14 -10.62 8.09 -9.08
C ARG A 14 -9.57 7.19 -9.71
N GLY A 15 -9.76 6.85 -10.97
CA GLY A 15 -8.94 5.88 -11.70
C GLY A 15 -9.48 4.45 -11.67
N THR A 16 -10.33 4.09 -10.69
CA THR A 16 -10.90 2.74 -10.61
C THR A 16 -12.02 2.52 -11.65
N PRO A 17 -12.16 1.30 -12.20
CA PRO A 17 -13.28 0.94 -13.07
C PRO A 17 -14.61 1.02 -12.29
N THR A 18 -15.43 1.98 -12.64
CA THR A 18 -16.76 2.18 -12.05
C THR A 18 -17.73 2.67 -13.12
N LEU A 19 -19.02 2.76 -12.80
CA LEU A 19 -20.05 3.31 -13.69
C LEU A 19 -19.99 4.85 -13.83
N LYS A 20 -18.95 5.50 -13.30
CA LYS A 20 -18.77 6.97 -13.38
C LYS A 20 -18.16 7.47 -14.69
N GLY A 21 -17.99 6.59 -15.67
CA GLY A 21 -17.56 6.96 -17.02
C GLY A 21 -16.04 7.09 -17.24
N ALA A 22 -15.68 7.53 -18.45
CA ALA A 22 -14.30 7.56 -18.92
C ALA A 22 -13.46 8.65 -18.22
N GLU A 23 -14.02 9.81 -17.97
CA GLU A 23 -13.31 10.91 -17.29
C GLU A 23 -12.86 10.51 -15.88
N TRP A 24 -13.71 9.83 -15.12
CA TRP A 24 -13.35 9.28 -13.81
C TRP A 24 -12.17 8.31 -13.88
N ARG A 25 -12.13 7.44 -14.90
CA ARG A 25 -11.04 6.48 -15.06
C ARG A 25 -9.75 7.14 -15.56
N LYS A 26 -9.86 8.10 -16.50
CA LYS A 26 -8.69 8.70 -17.16
C LYS A 26 -8.04 9.84 -16.39
N CYS A 27 -8.72 10.43 -15.41
CA CYS A 27 -8.16 11.55 -14.64
C CYS A 27 -6.90 11.19 -13.83
N ILE A 28 -6.62 9.88 -13.65
CA ILE A 28 -5.39 9.39 -12.98
C ILE A 28 -4.17 9.37 -13.93
N TYR A 29 -4.36 9.60 -15.22
CA TYR A 29 -3.25 9.62 -16.16
C TYR A 29 -2.14 10.58 -15.71
N LYS A 30 -0.89 10.09 -15.67
CA LYS A 30 0.29 10.75 -15.08
C LYS A 30 0.19 11.06 -13.58
N GLN A 31 -0.80 10.48 -12.86
CA GLN A 31 -1.02 10.75 -11.43
C GLN A 31 -1.20 9.47 -10.58
N VAL A 32 -0.72 8.33 -11.08
CA VAL A 32 -0.73 7.06 -10.32
C VAL A 32 0.08 7.25 -9.03
N GLY A 33 -0.46 6.75 -7.91
CA GLY A 33 0.12 6.92 -6.58
C GLY A 33 -0.15 8.26 -5.91
N ARG A 34 -0.74 9.23 -6.60
CA ARG A 34 -1.04 10.58 -6.08
C ARG A 34 -2.53 10.79 -5.87
N LEU A 35 -3.29 10.84 -6.96
CA LEU A 35 -4.72 11.17 -6.93
C LEU A 35 -5.55 10.09 -6.23
N ASN A 36 -5.29 8.82 -6.55
CA ASN A 36 -5.94 7.68 -5.90
C ASN A 36 -5.63 7.63 -4.39
N THR A 37 -4.39 7.86 -3.99
CA THR A 37 -4.00 7.91 -2.57
C THR A 37 -4.72 9.01 -1.81
N ARG A 38 -4.76 10.22 -2.39
CA ARG A 38 -5.50 11.34 -1.81
C ARG A 38 -6.98 11.03 -1.62
N ASP A 39 -7.62 10.42 -2.62
CA ASP A 39 -9.03 10.06 -2.55
C ASP A 39 -9.30 9.03 -1.44
N GLN A 40 -8.43 8.02 -1.29
CA GLN A 40 -8.50 7.03 -0.21
C GLN A 40 -8.38 7.71 1.16
N ALA A 41 -7.38 8.58 1.34
CA ALA A 41 -7.18 9.29 2.60
C ALA A 41 -8.35 10.22 2.94
N MET A 42 -8.82 11.01 1.98
CA MET A 42 -9.95 11.94 2.21
C MET A 42 -11.26 11.20 2.43
N GLY A 43 -11.49 10.10 1.72
CA GLY A 43 -12.66 9.23 1.93
C GLY A 43 -12.66 8.62 3.34
N MET A 44 -11.52 8.10 3.80
CA MET A 44 -11.38 7.59 5.16
C MET A 44 -11.59 8.67 6.21
N LYS A 45 -10.97 9.84 6.05
CA LYS A 45 -11.18 10.99 6.94
C LYS A 45 -12.66 11.33 7.08
N LYS A 46 -13.37 11.45 5.95
CA LYS A 46 -14.80 11.74 5.93
C LYS A 46 -15.63 10.67 6.62
N LEU A 47 -15.28 9.40 6.41
CA LEU A 47 -15.94 8.27 7.08
C LEU A 47 -15.79 8.35 8.60
N LEU A 48 -14.59 8.62 9.10
CA LEU A 48 -14.31 8.75 10.54
C LEU A 48 -15.02 9.95 11.16
N GLU A 49 -15.14 11.05 10.43
CA GLU A 49 -15.91 12.22 10.86
C GLU A 49 -17.41 11.90 11.01
N GLN A 50 -17.96 11.10 10.08
CA GLN A 50 -19.39 10.77 10.02
C GLN A 50 -19.79 9.58 10.91
N ARG A 51 -18.88 8.69 11.24
CA ARG A 51 -19.13 7.43 11.95
C ARG A 51 -18.42 7.41 13.30
N LYS A 52 -19.02 8.06 14.30
CA LYS A 52 -18.42 8.24 15.64
C LYS A 52 -18.16 6.97 16.43
N TYR A 53 -18.73 5.83 16.00
CA TYR A 53 -18.42 4.51 16.56
C TYR A 53 -17.11 3.92 16.03
N LEU A 54 -16.51 4.50 14.99
CA LEU A 54 -15.19 4.12 14.51
C LEU A 54 -14.11 4.82 15.33
N ASP A 55 -13.08 4.08 15.67
CA ASP A 55 -11.93 4.64 16.39
C ASP A 55 -10.89 5.19 15.41
N ALA A 56 -10.79 6.51 15.32
CA ALA A 56 -9.84 7.18 14.44
C ALA A 56 -8.37 6.95 14.84
N SER A 57 -8.09 6.57 16.09
CA SER A 57 -6.74 6.26 16.56
C SER A 57 -6.26 4.87 16.15
N ARG A 58 -7.14 4.04 15.61
CA ARG A 58 -6.89 2.66 15.20
C ARG A 58 -7.28 2.38 13.76
N ALA A 59 -6.81 3.24 12.86
CA ALA A 59 -7.02 3.05 11.42
C ALA A 59 -5.83 2.32 10.79
N ALA A 60 -6.09 1.19 10.17
CA ALA A 60 -5.11 0.40 9.44
C ALA A 60 -5.38 0.39 7.94
N ALA A 61 -4.33 0.37 7.13
CA ALA A 61 -4.39 0.13 5.70
C ALA A 61 -3.80 -1.24 5.36
N TRP A 62 -4.42 -1.94 4.42
CA TRP A 62 -3.93 -3.22 3.92
C TRP A 62 -4.05 -3.26 2.41
N GLY A 63 -3.05 -3.81 1.75
CA GLY A 63 -3.12 -3.98 0.31
C GLY A 63 -2.02 -4.86 -0.28
N TRP A 64 -2.32 -5.38 -1.46
CA TRP A 64 -1.46 -6.22 -2.28
C TRP A 64 -1.15 -5.53 -3.59
N SER A 65 0.08 -5.65 -4.13
CA SER A 65 0.49 -5.06 -5.41
C SER A 65 0.24 -3.54 -5.44
N GLY A 66 -0.54 -3.02 -6.35
CA GLY A 66 -0.98 -1.62 -6.37
C GLY A 66 -1.70 -1.17 -5.09
N GLY A 67 -2.42 -2.09 -4.42
CA GLY A 67 -2.99 -1.86 -3.09
C GLY A 67 -1.92 -1.74 -2.01
N GLY A 68 -0.85 -2.53 -2.10
CA GLY A 68 0.34 -2.41 -1.24
C GLY A 68 1.04 -1.06 -1.42
N SER A 69 1.20 -0.62 -2.67
CA SER A 69 1.75 0.71 -2.99
C SER A 69 0.90 1.83 -2.39
N THR A 70 -0.43 1.71 -2.50
CA THR A 70 -1.37 2.67 -1.89
C THR A 70 -1.25 2.65 -0.36
N THR A 71 -1.12 1.48 0.26
CA THR A 71 -0.89 1.33 1.71
C THR A 71 0.37 2.06 2.15
N LEU A 72 1.49 1.88 1.44
CA LEU A 72 2.75 2.59 1.70
C LEU A 72 2.56 4.11 1.60
N HIS A 73 1.91 4.57 0.56
CA HIS A 73 1.59 5.99 0.39
C HIS A 73 0.74 6.54 1.54
N LEU A 74 -0.28 5.81 1.97
CA LEU A 74 -1.14 6.22 3.08
C LEU A 74 -0.36 6.35 4.39
N LEU A 75 0.50 5.39 4.70
CA LEU A 75 1.34 5.45 5.89
C LEU A 75 2.36 6.59 5.85
N PHE A 76 2.95 6.85 4.68
CA PHE A 76 4.03 7.84 4.57
C PHE A 76 3.53 9.26 4.38
N GLN A 77 2.37 9.46 3.74
CA GLN A 77 1.84 10.80 3.46
C GLN A 77 0.71 11.22 4.41
N TYR A 78 0.05 10.26 5.06
CA TYR A 78 -1.06 10.50 5.99
C TYR A 78 -0.86 9.75 7.32
N PRO A 79 0.34 9.89 7.96
CA PRO A 79 0.69 9.10 9.15
C PRO A 79 -0.19 9.41 10.37
N ASP A 80 -0.84 10.56 10.40
CA ASP A 80 -1.76 10.92 11.48
C ASP A 80 -3.15 10.29 11.29
N LEU A 81 -3.45 9.82 10.09
CA LEU A 81 -4.71 9.12 9.77
C LEU A 81 -4.55 7.60 9.79
N PHE A 82 -3.41 7.07 9.36
CA PHE A 82 -3.12 5.64 9.29
C PHE A 82 -1.91 5.29 10.15
N GLN A 83 -2.13 4.59 11.26
CA GLN A 83 -1.10 4.23 12.22
C GLN A 83 -0.52 2.83 11.97
N THR A 84 -1.20 2.00 11.20
CA THR A 84 -0.77 0.63 10.91
C THR A 84 -0.97 0.31 9.45
N GLY A 85 0.01 -0.33 8.83
CA GLY A 85 -0.10 -0.76 7.43
C GLY A 85 0.52 -2.10 7.16
N ILE A 86 -0.13 -2.85 6.28
CA ILE A 86 0.34 -4.14 5.78
C ILE A 86 0.43 -4.02 4.26
N ALA A 87 1.64 -3.91 3.73
CA ALA A 87 1.91 -3.79 2.30
C ALA A 87 2.54 -5.07 1.77
N ILE A 88 1.88 -5.70 0.80
CA ILE A 88 2.32 -6.99 0.24
C ILE A 88 2.63 -6.79 -1.24
N ALA A 89 3.79 -7.27 -1.69
CA ALA A 89 4.25 -7.24 -3.08
C ALA A 89 4.06 -5.87 -3.76
N ALA A 90 4.42 -4.80 -3.04
CA ALA A 90 4.13 -3.43 -3.45
C ALA A 90 5.15 -2.86 -4.43
N VAL A 91 4.70 -2.06 -5.40
CA VAL A 91 5.57 -1.18 -6.18
C VAL A 91 6.03 -0.05 -5.28
N GLY A 92 7.28 -0.10 -4.82
CA GLY A 92 7.90 0.92 -3.99
C GLY A 92 8.43 2.11 -4.79
N ASN A 93 8.86 1.85 -6.02
CA ASN A 93 9.38 2.85 -6.96
C ASN A 93 8.76 2.65 -8.34
N GLN A 94 8.02 3.62 -8.85
CA GLN A 94 7.36 3.55 -10.15
C GLN A 94 8.36 3.39 -11.32
N LEU A 95 9.61 3.80 -11.16
CA LEU A 95 10.68 3.60 -12.15
C LEU A 95 11.19 2.16 -12.22
N PHE A 96 10.78 1.29 -11.29
CA PHE A 96 11.19 -0.11 -11.22
C PHE A 96 10.05 -1.08 -11.59
N TYR A 97 8.97 -0.56 -12.15
CA TYR A 97 7.86 -1.39 -12.60
C TYR A 97 7.84 -1.51 -14.13
N ASP A 98 7.07 -2.45 -14.67
CA ASP A 98 7.10 -2.80 -16.09
C ASP A 98 6.65 -1.66 -17.01
N ASN A 99 7.19 -1.65 -18.24
CA ASN A 99 6.94 -0.59 -19.21
C ASN A 99 5.50 -0.58 -19.71
N ILE A 100 4.87 -1.75 -19.88
CA ILE A 100 3.51 -1.85 -20.44
C ILE A 100 2.51 -1.10 -19.56
N TYR A 101 2.63 -1.27 -18.23
CA TYR A 101 1.78 -0.55 -17.27
C TYR A 101 2.19 0.93 -17.18
N GLN A 102 3.48 1.19 -16.99
CA GLN A 102 3.95 2.54 -16.71
C GLN A 102 3.77 3.49 -17.91
N GLU A 103 4.14 3.08 -19.10
CA GLU A 103 3.95 3.91 -20.31
C GLU A 103 2.47 4.20 -20.56
N ARG A 104 1.60 3.21 -20.31
CA ARG A 104 0.15 3.36 -20.48
C ARG A 104 -0.46 4.39 -19.53
N TYR A 105 -0.02 4.41 -18.27
CA TYR A 105 -0.68 5.20 -17.21
C TYR A 105 0.13 6.43 -16.77
N MET A 106 1.43 6.44 -17.01
CA MET A 106 2.34 7.51 -16.59
C MET A 106 3.07 8.18 -17.77
N GLY A 107 3.01 7.63 -18.97
CA GLY A 107 3.81 8.04 -20.11
C GLY A 107 5.27 7.62 -19.97
N LEU A 108 6.16 8.22 -20.75
CA LEU A 108 7.58 7.89 -20.73
C LEU A 108 8.28 8.57 -19.55
N PRO A 109 9.13 7.85 -18.80
CA PRO A 109 9.86 8.43 -17.67
C PRO A 109 10.81 9.56 -18.08
N GLN A 110 11.29 9.58 -19.32
CA GLN A 110 12.11 10.67 -19.86
C GLN A 110 11.34 12.00 -20.00
N GLU A 111 10.03 11.90 -20.20
CA GLU A 111 9.14 13.07 -20.40
C GLU A 111 8.41 13.47 -19.11
N ASN A 112 8.29 12.56 -18.15
CA ASN A 112 7.43 12.71 -16.96
C ASN A 112 8.10 12.26 -15.67
N ARG A 113 9.42 12.36 -15.55
CA ARG A 113 10.18 11.85 -14.40
C ARG A 113 9.65 12.34 -13.05
N ASP A 114 9.24 13.59 -12.98
CA ASP A 114 8.74 14.20 -11.74
C ASP A 114 7.50 13.49 -11.18
N ASP A 115 6.54 13.11 -12.04
CA ASP A 115 5.35 12.42 -11.59
C ASP A 115 5.64 10.95 -11.24
N PHE A 116 6.62 10.29 -11.89
CA PHE A 116 7.12 8.99 -11.46
C PHE A 116 7.70 9.06 -10.05
N VAL A 117 8.53 10.05 -9.75
CA VAL A 117 9.10 10.26 -8.41
C VAL A 117 8.01 10.56 -7.40
N LYS A 118 7.12 11.50 -7.69
CA LYS A 118 6.00 11.88 -6.80
C LYS A 118 4.97 10.76 -6.61
N GLY A 119 4.83 9.88 -7.59
CA GLY A 119 3.97 8.69 -7.55
C GLY A 119 4.61 7.48 -6.87
N SER A 120 5.87 7.56 -6.44
CA SER A 120 6.62 6.46 -5.82
C SER A 120 6.58 6.55 -4.29
N PRO A 121 6.10 5.52 -3.58
CA PRO A 121 6.10 5.52 -2.11
C PRO A 121 7.48 5.79 -1.50
N ILE A 122 8.54 5.27 -2.08
CA ILE A 122 9.93 5.42 -1.60
C ILE A 122 10.33 6.89 -1.37
N THR A 123 9.79 7.81 -2.16
CA THR A 123 10.01 9.27 -2.03
C THR A 123 9.61 9.80 -0.65
N TYR A 124 8.64 9.16 -0.02
CA TYR A 124 8.06 9.57 1.25
C TYR A 124 8.43 8.66 2.43
N ALA A 125 9.30 7.67 2.21
CA ALA A 125 9.68 6.66 3.22
C ALA A 125 10.17 7.28 4.54
N LYS A 126 10.87 8.40 4.49
CA LYS A 126 11.34 9.17 5.64
C LYS A 126 10.22 9.61 6.60
N ASN A 127 8.99 9.67 6.13
CA ASN A 127 7.83 10.13 6.91
C ASN A 127 7.13 9.01 7.67
N LEU A 128 7.55 7.75 7.55
CA LEU A 128 6.96 6.65 8.32
C LEU A 128 7.02 6.97 9.82
N LYS A 129 5.86 6.99 10.48
CA LYS A 129 5.71 7.17 11.93
C LYS A 129 5.07 5.96 12.60
N GLY A 130 4.18 5.26 11.88
CA GLY A 130 3.38 4.14 12.38
C GLY A 130 4.05 2.78 12.19
N ASN A 131 3.26 1.74 12.35
CA ASN A 131 3.69 0.35 12.24
C ASN A 131 3.54 -0.14 10.80
N LEU A 132 4.60 -0.65 10.20
CA LEU A 132 4.60 -1.24 8.87
C LEU A 132 5.01 -2.71 8.94
N LEU A 133 4.17 -3.58 8.40
CA LEU A 133 4.54 -4.92 7.95
C LEU A 133 4.67 -4.87 6.41
N TYR A 134 5.88 -5.06 5.93
CA TYR A 134 6.16 -5.14 4.50
C TYR A 134 6.49 -6.58 4.12
N VAL A 135 5.85 -7.10 3.09
CA VAL A 135 5.99 -8.50 2.65
C VAL A 135 6.28 -8.55 1.16
N HIS A 136 7.26 -9.39 0.75
CA HIS A 136 7.58 -9.56 -0.66
C HIS A 136 8.10 -10.97 -0.95
N GLY A 137 7.79 -11.50 -2.12
CA GLY A 137 8.39 -12.75 -2.62
C GLY A 137 9.71 -12.48 -3.32
N THR A 138 10.77 -13.24 -2.99
CA THR A 138 12.07 -13.02 -3.65
C THR A 138 12.11 -13.48 -5.11
N GLY A 139 11.14 -14.31 -5.53
CA GLY A 139 10.94 -14.75 -6.91
C GLY A 139 9.77 -14.03 -7.60
N ASP A 140 9.38 -12.84 -7.12
CA ASP A 140 8.28 -12.06 -7.70
C ASP A 140 8.64 -11.65 -9.15
N ASP A 141 7.89 -12.21 -10.10
CA ASP A 141 8.06 -12.06 -11.54
C ASP A 141 7.24 -10.91 -12.15
N ASN A 142 6.43 -10.24 -11.32
CA ASN A 142 5.62 -9.08 -11.69
C ASN A 142 6.23 -7.81 -11.08
N VAL A 143 6.19 -7.67 -9.75
CA VAL A 143 6.87 -6.59 -9.04
C VAL A 143 8.23 -7.09 -8.57
N HIS A 144 9.25 -6.90 -9.36
CA HIS A 144 10.60 -7.37 -9.08
C HIS A 144 11.04 -7.05 -7.65
N TYR A 145 11.72 -8.00 -7.01
CA TYR A 145 12.19 -7.90 -5.63
C TYR A 145 13.07 -6.67 -5.37
N SER A 146 13.73 -6.14 -6.40
CA SER A 146 14.46 -4.88 -6.35
C SER A 146 13.63 -3.68 -5.84
N ASN A 147 12.29 -3.72 -6.04
CA ASN A 147 11.38 -2.73 -5.43
C ASN A 147 11.41 -2.82 -3.90
N ALA A 148 11.43 -4.05 -3.36
CA ALA A 148 11.50 -4.28 -1.92
C ALA A 148 12.85 -3.87 -1.35
N GLU A 149 13.94 -4.29 -1.99
CA GLU A 149 15.31 -3.95 -1.58
C GLU A 149 15.53 -2.44 -1.52
N ALA A 150 15.11 -1.72 -2.57
CA ALA A 150 15.25 -0.27 -2.62
C ALA A 150 14.45 0.44 -1.51
N LEU A 151 13.20 0.02 -1.28
CA LEU A 151 12.36 0.60 -0.23
C LEU A 151 12.89 0.30 1.17
N VAL A 152 13.29 -0.96 1.42
CA VAL A 152 13.90 -1.38 2.71
C VAL A 152 15.16 -0.57 2.98
N ASN A 153 16.05 -0.44 1.99
CA ASN A 153 17.26 0.35 2.11
C ASN A 153 16.96 1.83 2.43
N GLU A 154 15.96 2.42 1.79
CA GLU A 154 15.59 3.82 2.06
C GLU A 154 14.97 3.99 3.46
N LEU A 155 14.17 3.04 3.94
CA LEU A 155 13.64 3.04 5.31
C LEU A 155 14.78 2.92 6.34
N VAL A 156 15.73 2.00 6.14
CA VAL A 156 16.92 1.83 7.00
C VAL A 156 17.76 3.09 7.03
N LYS A 157 18.06 3.67 5.87
CA LYS A 157 18.82 4.93 5.74
C LYS A 157 18.18 6.09 6.51
N ASN A 158 16.85 6.11 6.61
CA ASN A 158 16.11 7.11 7.37
C ASN A 158 15.83 6.70 8.82
N GLY A 159 16.46 5.62 9.33
CA GLY A 159 16.32 5.15 10.71
C GLY A 159 14.91 4.68 11.07
N LYS A 160 14.12 4.21 10.09
CA LYS A 160 12.74 3.76 10.33
C LYS A 160 12.70 2.32 10.81
N LEU A 161 11.87 2.06 11.82
CA LEU A 161 11.61 0.71 12.30
C LEU A 161 10.37 0.14 11.61
N PHE A 162 10.46 -1.10 11.14
CA PHE A 162 9.39 -1.81 10.45
C PHE A 162 9.63 -3.31 10.54
N GLN A 163 8.61 -4.10 10.23
CA GLN A 163 8.76 -5.55 10.05
C GLN A 163 8.81 -5.87 8.57
N PHE A 164 9.73 -6.75 8.18
CA PHE A 164 9.88 -7.20 6.81
C PHE A 164 9.91 -8.72 6.72
N MET A 165 9.12 -9.28 5.80
CA MET A 165 9.13 -10.71 5.50
C MET A 165 9.40 -10.94 4.02
N ALA A 166 10.57 -11.47 3.71
CA ALA A 166 10.93 -11.97 2.39
C ALA A 166 10.56 -13.46 2.30
N TYR A 167 9.64 -13.81 1.41
CA TYR A 167 9.32 -15.21 1.13
C TYR A 167 10.27 -15.78 0.07
N PRO A 168 11.14 -16.74 0.42
CA PRO A 168 12.13 -17.27 -0.50
C PRO A 168 11.48 -17.91 -1.73
N ASN A 169 11.87 -17.46 -2.92
CA ASN A 169 11.44 -17.99 -4.21
C ASN A 169 9.91 -18.12 -4.40
N ARG A 170 9.13 -17.16 -3.82
CA ARG A 170 7.70 -17.05 -4.06
C ARG A 170 7.44 -15.96 -5.08
N SER A 171 6.49 -16.23 -5.99
CA SER A 171 6.05 -15.29 -7.01
C SER A 171 5.17 -14.16 -6.46
N HIS A 172 4.63 -13.33 -7.33
CA HIS A 172 3.73 -12.23 -6.97
C HIS A 172 2.50 -12.65 -6.17
N GLY A 173 2.01 -13.86 -6.39
CA GLY A 173 0.83 -14.39 -5.72
C GLY A 173 1.08 -14.92 -4.30
N LEU A 174 2.35 -15.16 -3.90
CA LEU A 174 2.74 -15.72 -2.61
C LEU A 174 1.91 -16.95 -2.20
N SER A 175 1.53 -17.77 -3.18
CA SER A 175 0.67 -18.93 -2.98
C SER A 175 1.39 -20.27 -3.13
N GLU A 176 2.59 -20.26 -3.71
CA GLU A 176 3.39 -21.44 -3.97
C GLU A 176 4.02 -22.02 -2.71
N GLY A 177 4.20 -23.31 -2.74
CA GLY A 177 4.81 -24.07 -1.65
C GLY A 177 3.87 -24.32 -0.48
N ALA A 178 4.08 -25.46 0.17
CA ALA A 178 3.24 -25.89 1.29
C ALA A 178 3.26 -24.87 2.43
N GLY A 179 2.10 -24.51 2.92
CA GLY A 179 1.95 -23.64 4.09
C GLY A 179 2.19 -22.14 3.87
N THR A 180 2.61 -21.69 2.69
CA THR A 180 2.94 -20.26 2.44
C THR A 180 1.77 -19.34 2.72
N PHE A 181 0.59 -19.63 2.15
CA PHE A 181 -0.59 -18.79 2.34
C PHE A 181 -1.09 -18.77 3.79
N GLN A 182 -1.05 -19.94 4.46
CA GLN A 182 -1.44 -20.04 5.87
C GLN A 182 -0.47 -19.25 6.76
N HIS A 183 0.83 -19.35 6.51
CA HIS A 183 1.85 -18.58 7.25
C HIS A 183 1.65 -17.08 7.04
N LEU A 184 1.51 -16.63 5.79
CA LEU A 184 1.24 -15.23 5.46
C LEU A 184 -0.02 -14.72 6.17
N SER A 185 -1.13 -15.49 6.10
CA SER A 185 -2.40 -15.12 6.71
C SER A 185 -2.30 -15.01 8.23
N LYS A 186 -1.61 -15.93 8.88
CA LYS A 186 -1.35 -15.88 10.33
C LYS A 186 -0.50 -14.68 10.70
N MET A 187 0.56 -14.42 9.95
CA MET A 187 1.50 -13.33 10.21
C MET A 187 0.83 -11.96 10.13
N TYR A 188 0.13 -11.65 9.01
CA TYR A 188 -0.53 -10.34 8.91
C TYR A 188 -1.70 -10.19 9.88
N THR A 189 -2.38 -11.29 10.23
CA THR A 189 -3.45 -11.26 11.24
C THR A 189 -2.89 -10.99 12.63
N ALA A 190 -1.79 -11.63 13.01
CA ALA A 190 -1.12 -11.40 14.28
C ALA A 190 -0.62 -9.96 14.39
N PHE A 191 0.06 -9.47 13.34
CA PHE A 191 0.52 -8.09 13.26
C PHE A 191 -0.63 -7.08 13.40
N LEU A 192 -1.73 -7.29 12.68
CA LEU A 192 -2.89 -6.41 12.78
C LEU A 192 -3.48 -6.39 14.20
N LYS A 193 -3.65 -7.56 14.82
CA LYS A 193 -4.19 -7.67 16.19
C LYS A 193 -3.28 -7.02 17.24
N GLU A 194 -1.98 -7.09 17.06
CA GLU A 194 -0.99 -6.47 17.94
C GLU A 194 -0.94 -4.93 17.78
N LYS A 195 -0.85 -4.44 16.54
CA LYS A 195 -0.59 -3.02 16.23
C LYS A 195 -1.85 -2.17 16.03
N CYS A 196 -2.99 -2.82 15.81
CA CYS A 196 -4.29 -2.19 15.66
C CYS A 196 -5.34 -3.10 16.33
N PRO A 197 -5.35 -3.21 17.67
CA PRO A 197 -6.20 -4.15 18.37
C PRO A 197 -7.69 -3.91 18.10
N PRO A 198 -8.51 -4.99 17.93
CA PRO A 198 -9.93 -4.87 17.68
C PRO A 198 -10.70 -4.49 18.96
N GLY A 199 -11.99 -4.19 18.77
CA GLY A 199 -12.93 -3.98 19.89
C GLY A 199 -13.39 -2.52 20.01
N ALA A 200 -14.33 -2.30 20.93
CA ALA A 200 -14.84 -0.98 21.24
C ALA A 200 -13.74 -0.07 21.83
N LYS A 201 -14.00 1.22 21.75
CA LYS A 201 -13.14 2.26 22.31
C LYS A 201 -13.24 2.23 23.83
#